data_d97f5219003bd78e5609072cd8a3b024
#
_entry.id   d97f5219003bd78e5609072cd8a3b024
#
_cell.length_a   1.000
_cell.length_b   1.000
_cell.length_c   1.000
_cell.angle_alpha   90.00
_cell.angle_beta   90.00
_cell.angle_gamma   90.00
#
_symmetry.space_group_name_H-M   'P 1'
#
loop_
_entity.id
_entity.type
_entity.pdbx_description
1 polymer ?
#
loop_
_entity_poly.entity_id
_entity_poly.type
_entity_poly.pdbx_seq_one_letter_code
_entity_poly.pdbx_strand_id
1 'polypeptide(L)'
;MLYIINHLSIPTSWTHSYTIFSGVQNALVQWWYGHNAVAFFLTTPILGIMYYFLPKAVERPVYSYRLSIVHFWSLVFIYIWAGPHHLLNTSLPKWLQMLGMFFSLMLWAPSWGGMLNGLLTLRGAWEKLRTDPVVKFFIAAVTFYGMCTFEGPLLSIRAVNALSHYSDWTIGHVHSGALGWNGMMAAGLFYWLTPRLYDTKLYSLPMANFHFWISVFGILLYVAAMWVSGIMQGLMLNSTNAAGTALTYPNFLETLTAIRPMRGFRVIGGALYLLGMVLMLVNLWLTARSGIAVNEVREVFVIQRHSVDTMGLKTTFLAGPVTYFFGGLFLLMGWIFLPKGADITALICSLIFGGIAVQKFASTHDSWSRWYERLLENWLPFTLLTFVAVALGGLIQIVPTVMVNRAKNMEDRIQQIYTPLELTGRDIYVSEGCYNCHSQMIRTMLPDVLRYGDYSRMGESIYDHPFQWGSKRTGPDLAREGGKYPHSWHFNHMKDPRSTSIGSNMPSYPHLFTEKFDQKTLPKKIATMVTLGVPYPAMTDVEIKENAIKQGIEIVNRLKQDNLSTSPDTKIVAIIAYLQKLGKYDTPEVEDKLKTSPVLPKLIPGPGNPDKNRSGGAE
;
A
#
# COMPACT_ATOMS: atom_id res chain seq x y z
N MET A 1 -16.35 4.85 5.12
CA MET A 1 -16.05 5.83 4.07
C MET A 1 -14.87 5.43 3.20
N LEU A 2 -13.64 5.34 3.71
CA LEU A 2 -12.43 4.96 2.96
C LEU A 2 -12.61 3.70 2.12
N TYR A 3 -13.08 2.63 2.76
CA TYR A 3 -13.37 1.35 2.12
C TYR A 3 -14.39 1.49 0.99
N ILE A 4 -15.51 2.16 1.24
CA ILE A 4 -16.59 2.32 0.25
C ILE A 4 -16.08 3.06 -0.99
N ILE A 5 -15.39 4.20 -0.80
CA ILE A 5 -14.89 4.99 -1.94
C ILE A 5 -13.89 4.19 -2.77
N ASN A 6 -12.95 3.50 -2.11
CA ASN A 6 -11.95 2.70 -2.83
C ASN A 6 -12.57 1.54 -3.64
N HIS A 7 -13.68 0.99 -3.18
CA HIS A 7 -14.33 -0.16 -3.81
C HIS A 7 -15.51 0.20 -4.72
N LEU A 8 -15.70 1.49 -5.01
CA LEU A 8 -16.69 1.89 -6.01
C LEU A 8 -16.32 1.30 -7.37
N SER A 9 -17.21 0.44 -7.89
CA SER A 9 -16.96 -0.29 -9.12
C SER A 9 -18.27 -0.63 -9.85
N ILE A 10 -18.18 -0.85 -11.15
CA ILE A 10 -19.32 -1.29 -11.98
C ILE A 10 -19.16 -2.80 -12.24
N PRO A 11 -20.10 -3.64 -11.79
CA PRO A 11 -20.01 -5.08 -11.98
C PRO A 11 -20.33 -5.48 -13.43
N THR A 12 -19.49 -6.33 -14.01
CA THR A 12 -19.72 -6.95 -15.32
C THR A 12 -20.22 -8.38 -15.19
N SER A 13 -19.89 -9.05 -14.09
CA SER A 13 -20.41 -10.37 -13.73
C SER A 13 -20.47 -10.51 -12.21
N TRP A 14 -20.90 -11.67 -11.72
CA TRP A 14 -20.92 -11.96 -10.27
C TRP A 14 -19.53 -11.90 -9.62
N THR A 15 -18.48 -12.24 -10.35
CA THR A 15 -17.10 -12.33 -9.85
C THR A 15 -16.16 -11.28 -10.44
N HIS A 16 -16.67 -10.35 -11.26
CA HIS A 16 -15.83 -9.39 -11.96
C HIS A 16 -16.46 -7.99 -12.01
N SER A 17 -15.68 -6.97 -11.73
CA SER A 17 -16.06 -5.56 -11.79
C SER A 17 -14.89 -4.68 -12.22
N TYR A 18 -15.18 -3.50 -12.75
CA TYR A 18 -14.19 -2.46 -13.02
C TYR A 18 -14.35 -1.30 -12.03
N THR A 19 -13.27 -0.86 -11.40
CA THR A 19 -13.29 0.31 -10.53
C THR A 19 -13.63 1.57 -11.32
N ILE A 20 -14.32 2.53 -10.67
CA ILE A 20 -14.62 3.83 -11.30
C ILE A 20 -13.39 4.72 -11.47
N PHE A 21 -12.32 4.46 -10.72
CA PHE A 21 -11.05 5.20 -10.81
C PHE A 21 -10.11 4.52 -11.80
N SER A 22 -9.37 5.33 -12.56
CA SER A 22 -8.40 4.84 -13.55
C SER A 22 -7.01 5.40 -13.31
N GLY A 23 -6.00 4.70 -13.83
CA GLY A 23 -4.62 5.16 -13.88
C GLY A 23 -4.09 5.61 -12.53
N VAL A 24 -3.37 6.72 -12.52
CA VAL A 24 -2.75 7.30 -11.32
C VAL A 24 -3.77 7.69 -10.25
N GLN A 25 -5.00 8.04 -10.65
CA GLN A 25 -6.09 8.29 -9.68
C GLN A 25 -6.44 7.03 -8.88
N ASN A 26 -6.52 5.89 -9.56
CA ASN A 26 -6.79 4.61 -8.90
C ASN A 26 -5.67 4.27 -7.91
N ALA A 27 -4.40 4.45 -8.29
CA ALA A 27 -3.28 4.23 -7.39
C ALA A 27 -3.35 5.14 -6.14
N LEU A 28 -3.71 6.42 -6.32
CA LEU A 28 -3.85 7.35 -5.21
C LEU A 28 -5.01 6.99 -4.27
N VAL A 29 -6.19 6.68 -4.82
CA VAL A 29 -7.36 6.28 -4.02
C VAL A 29 -7.09 4.97 -3.29
N GLN A 30 -6.42 4.01 -3.95
CA GLN A 30 -6.00 2.75 -3.35
C GLN A 30 -5.08 2.96 -2.16
N TRP A 31 -4.12 3.89 -2.24
CA TRP A 31 -3.20 4.14 -1.14
C TRP A 31 -3.73 5.13 -0.11
N TRP A 32 -4.65 6.03 -0.47
CA TRP A 32 -5.44 6.75 0.52
C TRP A 32 -6.27 5.78 1.39
N TYR A 33 -6.88 4.75 0.78
CA TYR A 33 -7.52 3.68 1.52
C TYR A 33 -6.52 2.77 2.24
N GLY A 34 -5.56 2.17 1.53
CA GLY A 34 -4.69 1.12 2.06
C GLY A 34 -3.83 1.59 3.22
N HIS A 35 -3.22 2.78 3.11
CA HIS A 35 -2.44 3.38 4.20
C HIS A 35 -3.32 3.70 5.41
N ASN A 36 -4.49 4.30 5.18
CA ASN A 36 -5.41 4.64 6.27
C ASN A 36 -6.11 3.41 6.87
N ALA A 37 -6.29 2.33 6.13
CA ALA A 37 -6.81 1.08 6.67
C ALA A 37 -5.87 0.46 7.70
N VAL A 38 -4.55 0.47 7.47
CA VAL A 38 -3.57 -0.01 8.46
C VAL A 38 -3.53 0.90 9.70
N ALA A 39 -3.83 2.20 9.55
CA ALA A 39 -3.96 3.12 10.67
C ALA A 39 -5.22 2.86 11.50
N PHE A 40 -6.39 2.91 10.86
CA PHE A 40 -7.68 2.94 11.55
C PHE A 40 -8.25 1.56 11.85
N PHE A 41 -7.92 0.55 11.06
CA PHE A 41 -8.42 -0.80 11.26
C PHE A 41 -7.43 -1.70 12.03
N LEU A 42 -6.14 -1.57 11.79
CA LEU A 42 -5.12 -2.38 12.45
C LEU A 42 -4.49 -1.64 13.64
N THR A 43 -3.92 -0.45 13.43
CA THR A 43 -3.14 0.22 14.49
C THR A 43 -4.02 0.77 15.61
N THR A 44 -5.08 1.50 15.31
CA THR A 44 -5.91 2.17 16.32
C THR A 44 -6.60 1.19 17.29
N PRO A 45 -7.25 0.09 16.86
CA PRO A 45 -7.82 -0.89 17.78
C PRO A 45 -6.76 -1.57 18.66
N ILE A 46 -5.59 -1.87 18.10
CA ILE A 46 -4.49 -2.49 18.85
C ILE A 46 -3.88 -1.52 19.87
N LEU A 47 -3.85 -0.21 19.58
CA LEU A 47 -3.54 0.82 20.58
C LEU A 47 -4.58 0.84 21.72
N GLY A 48 -5.85 0.67 21.39
CA GLY A 48 -6.91 0.52 22.41
C GLY A 48 -6.63 -0.67 23.32
N ILE A 49 -6.22 -1.82 22.76
CA ILE A 49 -5.80 -3.01 23.54
C ILE A 49 -4.60 -2.67 24.41
N MET A 50 -3.57 -2.02 23.87
CA MET A 50 -2.40 -1.61 24.63
C MET A 50 -2.77 -0.73 25.83
N TYR A 51 -3.51 0.34 25.61
CA TYR A 51 -3.86 1.30 26.67
C TYR A 51 -4.84 0.74 27.71
N TYR A 52 -5.63 -0.27 27.36
CA TYR A 52 -6.57 -0.88 28.28
C TYR A 52 -6.00 -2.08 29.03
N PHE A 53 -5.36 -3.01 28.35
CA PHE A 53 -4.96 -4.29 28.92
C PHE A 53 -3.55 -4.28 29.51
N LEU A 54 -2.58 -3.56 28.93
CA LEU A 54 -1.23 -3.50 29.47
C LEU A 54 -1.21 -2.92 30.90
N PRO A 55 -1.87 -1.79 31.21
CA PRO A 55 -1.94 -1.27 32.58
C PRO A 55 -2.55 -2.27 33.56
N LYS A 56 -3.59 -3.01 33.15
CA LYS A 56 -4.22 -4.06 33.97
C LYS A 56 -3.31 -5.25 34.20
N ALA A 57 -2.57 -5.70 33.19
CA ALA A 57 -1.64 -6.82 33.33
C ALA A 57 -0.45 -6.50 34.25
N VAL A 58 0.04 -5.26 34.20
CA VAL A 58 1.15 -4.83 35.06
C VAL A 58 0.71 -4.24 36.39
N GLU A 59 -0.62 -4.04 36.60
CA GLU A 59 -1.21 -3.41 37.79
C GLU A 59 -0.64 -2.02 38.06
N ARG A 60 -0.49 -1.24 37.00
CA ARG A 60 0.03 0.13 37.05
C ARG A 60 -0.85 1.04 36.18
N PRO A 61 -1.02 2.31 36.53
CA PRO A 61 -1.68 3.26 35.65
C PRO A 61 -0.83 3.49 34.40
N VAL A 62 -1.46 3.95 33.31
CA VAL A 62 -0.75 4.44 32.12
C VAL A 62 0.25 5.51 32.56
N TYR A 63 1.49 5.43 32.09
CA TYR A 63 2.56 6.35 32.47
C TYR A 63 2.16 7.82 32.33
N SER A 64 1.58 8.18 31.18
CA SER A 64 1.09 9.53 30.94
C SER A 64 -0.23 9.53 30.17
N TYR A 65 -1.31 9.90 30.83
CA TYR A 65 -2.61 10.06 30.17
C TYR A 65 -2.58 11.18 29.12
N ARG A 66 -1.91 12.30 29.40
CA ARG A 66 -1.76 13.39 28.43
C ARG A 66 -1.04 12.95 27.17
N LEU A 67 0.02 12.16 27.32
CA LEU A 67 0.77 11.63 26.18
C LEU A 67 -0.08 10.65 25.36
N SER A 68 -0.98 9.87 25.98
CA SER A 68 -1.88 8.99 25.24
C SER A 68 -2.89 9.78 24.38
N ILE A 69 -3.38 10.91 24.87
CA ILE A 69 -4.25 11.82 24.11
C ILE A 69 -3.50 12.40 22.90
N VAL A 70 -2.31 12.94 23.13
CA VAL A 70 -1.47 13.52 22.06
C VAL A 70 -1.14 12.45 21.03
N HIS A 71 -0.72 11.26 21.47
CA HIS A 71 -0.39 10.15 20.58
C HIS A 71 -1.59 9.78 19.70
N PHE A 72 -2.75 9.49 20.30
CA PHE A 72 -3.92 9.03 19.56
C PHE A 72 -4.40 10.05 18.52
N TRP A 73 -4.58 11.30 18.93
CA TRP A 73 -5.13 12.33 18.05
C TRP A 73 -4.15 12.79 16.98
N SER A 74 -2.88 12.94 17.32
CA SER A 74 -1.86 13.27 16.32
C SER A 74 -1.74 12.15 15.30
N LEU A 75 -1.76 10.89 15.75
CA LEU A 75 -1.74 9.74 14.86
C LEU A 75 -2.92 9.80 13.88
N VAL A 76 -4.15 9.92 14.39
CA VAL A 76 -5.37 9.95 13.56
C VAL A 76 -5.31 11.06 12.51
N PHE A 77 -4.98 12.30 12.90
CA PHE A 77 -5.01 13.43 11.97
C PHE A 77 -3.86 13.46 10.98
N ILE A 78 -2.66 13.01 11.37
CA ILE A 78 -1.49 13.01 10.50
C ILE A 78 -1.54 11.85 9.50
N TYR A 79 -2.03 10.68 9.90
CA TYR A 79 -2.10 9.50 9.04
C TYR A 79 -2.88 9.71 7.75
N ILE A 80 -3.96 10.50 7.82
CA ILE A 80 -4.85 10.76 6.67
C ILE A 80 -4.09 11.30 5.45
N TRP A 81 -3.00 12.01 5.66
CA TRP A 81 -2.21 12.67 4.63
C TRP A 81 -1.02 11.87 4.12
N ALA A 82 -0.62 10.81 4.82
CA ALA A 82 0.63 10.11 4.56
C ALA A 82 0.57 9.11 3.39
N GLY A 83 -0.63 8.69 2.95
CA GLY A 83 -0.83 7.67 1.92
C GLY A 83 0.03 7.80 0.65
N PRO A 84 0.20 9.00 0.05
CA PRO A 84 1.00 9.17 -1.15
C PRO A 84 2.48 8.80 -1.03
N HIS A 85 3.01 8.55 0.18
CA HIS A 85 4.38 8.05 0.33
C HIS A 85 4.60 6.66 -0.31
N HIS A 86 3.55 5.88 -0.51
CA HIS A 86 3.62 4.62 -1.25
C HIS A 86 3.83 4.80 -2.76
N LEU A 87 3.70 6.03 -3.25
CA LEU A 87 3.78 6.37 -4.68
C LEU A 87 4.93 7.35 -4.98
N LEU A 88 6.01 7.32 -4.17
CA LEU A 88 7.22 8.09 -4.42
C LEU A 88 7.95 7.59 -5.68
N ASN A 89 8.56 8.50 -6.41
CA ASN A 89 9.24 8.25 -7.68
C ASN A 89 8.33 7.68 -8.80
N THR A 90 7.01 7.83 -8.66
CA THR A 90 6.02 7.37 -9.65
C THR A 90 5.54 8.51 -10.55
N SER A 91 4.59 8.20 -11.43
CA SER A 91 3.88 9.20 -12.25
C SER A 91 2.88 10.06 -11.47
N LEU A 92 2.70 9.85 -10.16
CA LEU A 92 1.88 10.72 -9.30
C LEU A 92 2.45 12.15 -9.28
N PRO A 93 1.62 13.21 -9.26
CA PRO A 93 2.09 14.59 -9.17
C PRO A 93 3.08 14.79 -8.00
N LYS A 94 4.17 15.52 -8.26
CA LYS A 94 5.30 15.67 -7.33
C LYS A 94 4.88 16.27 -5.98
N TRP A 95 3.95 17.23 -5.99
CA TRP A 95 3.47 17.85 -4.75
C TRP A 95 2.78 16.86 -3.82
N LEU A 96 1.99 15.89 -4.36
CA LEU A 96 1.36 14.83 -3.58
C LEU A 96 2.38 13.86 -2.98
N GLN A 97 3.41 13.51 -3.74
CA GLN A 97 4.51 12.70 -3.25
C GLN A 97 5.20 13.38 -2.05
N MET A 98 5.48 14.69 -2.16
CA MET A 98 6.10 15.47 -1.10
C MET A 98 5.18 15.63 0.12
N LEU A 99 3.89 15.82 -0.09
CA LEU A 99 2.88 15.84 0.97
C LEU A 99 2.90 14.54 1.77
N GLY A 100 2.85 13.39 1.08
CA GLY A 100 2.91 12.07 1.71
C GLY A 100 4.20 11.85 2.51
N MET A 101 5.34 12.23 1.96
CA MET A 101 6.63 12.16 2.65
C MET A 101 6.66 13.03 3.92
N PHE A 102 6.23 14.28 3.84
CA PHE A 102 6.23 15.22 4.95
C PHE A 102 5.38 14.73 6.13
N PHE A 103 4.13 14.34 5.85
CA PHE A 103 3.25 13.83 6.89
C PHE A 103 3.72 12.49 7.46
N SER A 104 4.37 11.66 6.68
CA SER A 104 4.98 10.42 7.17
C SER A 104 6.11 10.68 8.16
N LEU A 105 6.97 11.66 7.88
CA LEU A 105 8.03 12.06 8.82
C LEU A 105 7.44 12.62 10.12
N MET A 106 6.35 13.38 10.04
CA MET A 106 5.65 13.89 11.23
C MET A 106 5.10 12.77 12.13
N LEU A 107 4.77 11.59 11.58
CA LEU A 107 4.28 10.44 12.35
C LEU A 107 5.31 9.84 13.32
N TRP A 108 6.59 10.12 13.18
CA TRP A 108 7.61 9.64 14.10
C TRP A 108 7.34 10.06 15.53
N ALA A 109 7.11 11.35 15.74
CA ALA A 109 6.96 11.91 17.08
C ALA A 109 5.79 11.30 17.87
N PRO A 110 4.53 11.27 17.36
CA PRO A 110 3.43 10.67 18.08
C PRO A 110 3.59 9.16 18.27
N SER A 111 4.06 8.43 17.26
CA SER A 111 4.23 6.98 17.34
C SER A 111 5.24 6.56 18.40
N TRP A 112 6.39 7.24 18.44
CA TRP A 112 7.39 6.96 19.47
C TRP A 112 6.98 7.47 20.84
N GLY A 113 6.24 8.56 20.91
CA GLY A 113 5.58 8.99 22.15
C GLY A 113 4.68 7.90 22.71
N GLY A 114 3.90 7.23 21.86
CA GLY A 114 3.06 6.09 22.23
C GLY A 114 3.85 4.86 22.67
N MET A 115 4.93 4.52 21.95
CA MET A 115 5.85 3.44 22.34
C MET A 115 6.44 3.70 23.74
N LEU A 116 6.99 4.88 23.96
CA LEU A 116 7.58 5.25 25.24
C LEU A 116 6.52 5.21 26.36
N ASN A 117 5.31 5.68 26.09
CA ASN A 117 4.22 5.63 27.06
C ASN A 117 3.87 4.19 27.46
N GLY A 118 3.82 3.27 26.48
CA GLY A 118 3.61 1.85 26.73
C GLY A 118 4.74 1.21 27.55
N LEU A 119 5.99 1.42 27.15
CA LEU A 119 7.16 0.86 27.86
C LEU A 119 7.29 1.41 29.29
N LEU A 120 7.12 2.72 29.46
CA LEU A 120 7.22 3.38 30.78
C LEU A 120 6.05 3.04 31.72
N THR A 121 4.95 2.49 31.20
CA THR A 121 3.87 1.93 32.03
C THR A 121 4.35 0.75 32.89
N LEU A 122 5.46 0.10 32.52
CA LEU A 122 6.12 -0.93 33.36
C LEU A 122 6.98 -0.36 34.49
N ARG A 123 7.12 0.96 34.61
CA ARG A 123 7.94 1.54 35.67
C ARG A 123 7.50 1.04 37.06
N GLY A 124 8.42 0.35 37.77
CA GLY A 124 8.17 -0.31 39.05
C GLY A 124 7.51 -1.68 38.96
N ALA A 125 7.43 -2.29 37.77
CA ALA A 125 6.90 -3.65 37.55
C ALA A 125 7.73 -4.45 36.50
N TRP A 126 8.98 -4.09 36.29
CA TRP A 126 9.85 -4.75 35.31
C TRP A 126 10.12 -6.23 35.60
N GLU A 127 10.05 -6.65 36.85
CA GLU A 127 10.18 -8.05 37.27
C GLU A 127 9.10 -8.96 36.67
N LYS A 128 7.90 -8.41 36.36
CA LYS A 128 6.81 -9.18 35.71
C LYS A 128 7.21 -9.70 34.32
N LEU A 129 8.17 -9.06 33.62
CA LEU A 129 8.72 -9.59 32.38
C LEU A 129 9.39 -10.96 32.53
N ARG A 130 9.89 -11.31 33.73
CA ARG A 130 10.53 -12.60 33.98
C ARG A 130 9.51 -13.70 34.20
N THR A 131 8.38 -13.39 34.83
CA THR A 131 7.43 -14.36 35.38
C THR A 131 6.14 -14.49 34.58
N ASP A 132 5.64 -13.38 33.98
CA ASP A 132 4.35 -13.33 33.31
C ASP A 132 4.50 -13.34 31.78
N PRO A 133 4.08 -14.40 31.08
CA PRO A 133 4.11 -14.45 29.62
C PRO A 133 3.22 -13.40 28.96
N VAL A 134 2.08 -13.00 29.56
CA VAL A 134 1.19 -11.97 29.02
C VAL A 134 1.92 -10.63 28.90
N VAL A 135 2.64 -10.24 29.97
CA VAL A 135 3.43 -9.01 29.98
C VAL A 135 4.56 -9.07 28.93
N LYS A 136 5.19 -10.24 28.76
CA LYS A 136 6.21 -10.44 27.69
C LYS A 136 5.62 -10.13 26.31
N PHE A 137 4.44 -10.69 25.99
CA PHE A 137 3.77 -10.47 24.71
C PHE A 137 3.45 -9.00 24.49
N PHE A 138 2.90 -8.31 25.48
CA PHE A 138 2.56 -6.90 25.37
C PHE A 138 3.79 -6.02 25.15
N ILE A 139 4.88 -6.27 25.88
CA ILE A 139 6.10 -5.45 25.75
C ILE A 139 6.84 -5.74 24.45
N ALA A 140 6.90 -6.99 24.02
CA ALA A 140 7.42 -7.31 22.69
C ALA A 140 6.61 -6.59 21.59
N ALA A 141 5.28 -6.62 21.69
CA ALA A 141 4.41 -5.90 20.76
C ALA A 141 4.72 -4.39 20.73
N VAL A 142 4.81 -3.74 21.89
CA VAL A 142 5.14 -2.30 21.97
C VAL A 142 6.53 -2.00 21.40
N THR A 143 7.50 -2.90 21.59
CA THR A 143 8.84 -2.78 20.99
C THR A 143 8.79 -2.89 19.48
N PHE A 144 8.06 -3.87 18.93
CA PHE A 144 7.83 -3.99 17.49
C PHE A 144 7.05 -2.81 16.91
N TYR A 145 6.11 -2.23 17.69
CA TYR A 145 5.46 -0.97 17.30
C TYR A 145 6.47 0.15 17.10
N GLY A 146 7.40 0.32 18.04
CA GLY A 146 8.49 1.30 17.91
C GLY A 146 9.38 1.03 16.70
N MET A 147 9.72 -0.24 16.42
CA MET A 147 10.51 -0.62 15.25
C MET A 147 9.79 -0.28 13.94
N CYS A 148 8.57 -0.76 13.75
CA CYS A 148 7.84 -0.55 12.49
C CYS A 148 7.48 0.92 12.27
N THR A 149 7.18 1.69 13.32
CA THR A 149 6.89 3.13 13.22
C THR A 149 8.15 4.01 13.15
N PHE A 150 9.34 3.48 13.41
CA PHE A 150 10.60 4.09 12.99
C PHE A 150 10.85 3.87 11.50
N GLU A 151 10.67 2.64 11.06
CA GLU A 151 10.98 2.22 9.71
C GLU A 151 10.01 2.83 8.67
N GLY A 152 8.71 2.94 8.98
CA GLY A 152 7.70 3.54 8.08
C GLY A 152 8.09 4.93 7.57
N PRO A 153 8.33 5.91 8.44
CA PRO A 153 8.85 7.23 8.09
C PRO A 153 10.21 7.18 7.38
N LEU A 154 11.13 6.30 7.79
CA LEU A 154 12.42 6.11 7.12
C LEU A 154 12.22 5.72 5.64
N LEU A 155 11.36 4.71 5.38
CA LEU A 155 11.03 4.26 4.03
C LEU A 155 10.24 5.30 3.21
N SER A 156 9.66 6.30 3.85
CA SER A 156 8.99 7.43 3.18
C SER A 156 9.97 8.51 2.72
N ILE A 157 11.22 8.50 3.17
CA ILE A 157 12.25 9.41 2.64
C ILE A 157 12.57 8.99 1.21
N ARG A 158 12.47 9.93 0.26
CA ARG A 158 12.55 9.64 -1.17
C ARG A 158 13.81 8.85 -1.58
N ALA A 159 14.96 9.16 -1.01
CA ALA A 159 16.22 8.45 -1.28
C ALA A 159 16.20 7.00 -0.76
N VAL A 160 15.65 6.79 0.44
CA VAL A 160 15.50 5.44 1.02
C VAL A 160 14.43 4.65 0.28
N ASN A 161 13.31 5.30 -0.09
CA ASN A 161 12.24 4.71 -0.88
C ASN A 161 12.75 4.23 -2.26
N ALA A 162 13.68 4.96 -2.86
CA ALA A 162 14.30 4.55 -4.12
C ALA A 162 14.93 3.15 -4.05
N LEU A 163 15.48 2.76 -2.90
CA LEU A 163 16.04 1.43 -2.66
C LEU A 163 14.98 0.42 -2.19
N SER A 164 14.11 0.84 -1.27
CA SER A 164 13.20 -0.08 -0.57
C SER A 164 11.94 -0.42 -1.38
N HIS A 165 11.40 0.53 -2.14
CA HIS A 165 10.17 0.32 -2.91
C HIS A 165 10.39 -0.76 -3.98
N TYR A 166 9.45 -1.70 -4.08
CA TYR A 166 9.49 -2.92 -4.89
C TYR A 166 10.44 -4.02 -4.39
N SER A 167 11.16 -3.82 -3.27
CA SER A 167 12.07 -4.81 -2.70
C SER A 167 11.45 -5.60 -1.54
N ASP A 168 12.17 -6.62 -1.06
CA ASP A 168 11.80 -7.40 0.11
C ASP A 168 11.88 -6.59 1.41
N TRP A 169 12.51 -5.41 1.41
CA TRP A 169 12.58 -4.53 2.58
C TRP A 169 11.20 -4.10 3.07
N THR A 170 10.31 -3.70 2.15
CA THR A 170 8.92 -3.36 2.51
C THR A 170 8.16 -4.54 3.10
N ILE A 171 8.49 -5.78 2.73
CA ILE A 171 7.90 -6.98 3.32
C ILE A 171 8.37 -7.15 4.77
N GLY A 172 9.65 -6.93 5.06
CA GLY A 172 10.19 -6.92 6.43
C GLY A 172 9.46 -5.89 7.30
N HIS A 173 9.32 -4.67 6.80
CA HIS A 173 8.60 -3.59 7.47
C HIS A 173 7.16 -3.98 7.82
N VAL A 174 6.38 -4.42 6.84
CA VAL A 174 4.97 -4.80 7.06
C VAL A 174 4.83 -5.93 8.07
N HIS A 175 5.74 -6.92 8.06
CA HIS A 175 5.64 -8.05 8.96
C HIS A 175 6.16 -7.73 10.37
N SER A 176 7.07 -6.78 10.56
CA SER A 176 7.40 -6.25 11.88
C SER A 176 6.17 -5.63 12.55
N GLY A 177 5.32 -4.93 11.77
CA GLY A 177 4.04 -4.41 12.23
C GLY A 177 2.96 -5.49 12.39
N ALA A 178 2.69 -6.28 11.35
CA ALA A 178 1.59 -7.23 11.35
C ALA A 178 1.78 -8.39 12.35
N LEU A 179 2.96 -9.03 12.34
CA LEU A 179 3.25 -10.15 13.23
C LEU A 179 3.79 -9.68 14.58
N GLY A 180 4.71 -8.71 14.57
CA GLY A 180 5.35 -8.20 15.77
C GLY A 180 4.43 -7.34 16.61
N TRP A 181 3.90 -6.25 16.06
CA TRP A 181 3.00 -5.35 16.79
C TRP A 181 1.61 -5.96 17.00
N ASN A 182 0.88 -6.20 15.92
CA ASN A 182 -0.52 -6.64 16.03
C ASN A 182 -0.63 -8.07 16.55
N GLY A 183 0.16 -9.01 16.02
CA GLY A 183 0.08 -10.42 16.38
C GLY A 183 0.48 -10.70 17.83
N MET A 184 1.58 -10.11 18.31
CA MET A 184 2.01 -10.29 19.71
C MET A 184 1.05 -9.60 20.69
N MET A 185 0.51 -8.42 20.35
CA MET A 185 -0.48 -7.75 21.19
C MET A 185 -1.77 -8.57 21.30
N ALA A 186 -2.26 -9.12 20.20
CA ALA A 186 -3.44 -9.99 20.18
C ALA A 186 -3.19 -11.28 20.98
N ALA A 187 -2.02 -11.91 20.84
CA ALA A 187 -1.68 -13.09 21.62
C ALA A 187 -1.66 -12.81 23.13
N GLY A 188 -1.06 -11.69 23.53
CA GLY A 188 -1.08 -11.24 24.94
C GLY A 188 -2.50 -11.02 25.44
N LEU A 189 -3.38 -10.41 24.63
CA LEU A 189 -4.78 -10.23 24.95
C LEU A 189 -5.50 -11.57 25.15
N PHE A 190 -5.35 -12.51 24.24
CA PHE A 190 -6.01 -13.82 24.36
C PHE A 190 -5.55 -14.60 25.61
N TYR A 191 -4.26 -14.58 25.92
CA TYR A 191 -3.75 -15.20 27.15
C TYR A 191 -4.22 -14.49 28.41
N TRP A 192 -4.43 -13.19 28.37
CA TRP A 192 -4.98 -12.44 29.50
C TRP A 192 -6.47 -12.68 29.68
N LEU A 193 -7.24 -12.75 28.60
CA LEU A 193 -8.70 -12.74 28.61
C LEU A 193 -9.28 -14.14 28.81
N THR A 194 -8.78 -15.18 28.11
CA THR A 194 -9.38 -16.52 28.09
C THR A 194 -9.51 -17.13 29.50
N PRO A 195 -8.50 -17.10 30.39
CA PRO A 195 -8.65 -17.64 31.74
C PRO A 195 -9.76 -16.94 32.54
N ARG A 196 -9.95 -15.64 32.33
CA ARG A 196 -10.96 -14.82 33.00
C ARG A 196 -12.37 -15.07 32.49
N LEU A 197 -12.51 -15.35 31.19
CA LEU A 197 -13.81 -15.69 30.61
C LEU A 197 -14.32 -17.06 31.04
N TYR A 198 -13.42 -17.96 31.41
CA TYR A 198 -13.76 -19.34 31.80
C TYR A 198 -13.49 -19.63 33.27
N ASP A 199 -13.28 -18.61 34.10
CA ASP A 199 -12.98 -18.70 35.55
C ASP A 199 -11.99 -19.82 35.87
N THR A 200 -10.85 -19.79 35.22
CA THR A 200 -9.81 -20.80 35.35
C THR A 200 -8.41 -20.21 35.24
N LYS A 201 -7.40 -21.01 35.47
CA LYS A 201 -6.00 -20.65 35.20
C LYS A 201 -5.62 -21.06 33.79
N LEU A 202 -4.62 -20.39 33.22
CA LEU A 202 -4.05 -20.79 31.95
C LEU A 202 -3.55 -22.24 32.05
N TYR A 203 -3.94 -23.09 31.09
CA TYR A 203 -3.62 -24.53 31.09
C TYR A 203 -2.12 -24.78 31.23
N SER A 204 -1.28 -24.05 30.50
CA SER A 204 0.18 -24.25 30.56
C SER A 204 0.93 -22.93 30.39
N LEU A 205 1.53 -22.44 31.50
CA LEU A 205 2.48 -21.32 31.46
C LEU A 205 3.76 -21.62 30.70
N PRO A 206 4.38 -22.83 30.82
CA PRO A 206 5.54 -23.19 30.00
C PRO A 206 5.23 -23.13 28.49
N MET A 207 4.06 -23.61 28.06
CA MET A 207 3.64 -23.57 26.65
C MET A 207 3.48 -22.11 26.17
N ALA A 208 2.91 -21.22 26.98
CA ALA A 208 2.80 -19.81 26.65
C ALA A 208 4.17 -19.12 26.55
N ASN A 209 5.11 -19.44 27.45
CA ASN A 209 6.49 -18.96 27.38
C ASN A 209 7.22 -19.49 26.15
N PHE A 210 7.04 -20.77 25.81
CA PHE A 210 7.65 -21.35 24.61
C PHE A 210 7.08 -20.72 23.34
N HIS A 211 5.74 -20.54 23.27
CA HIS A 211 5.11 -19.75 22.18
C HIS A 211 5.73 -18.36 22.05
N PHE A 212 5.90 -17.64 23.15
CA PHE A 212 6.52 -16.31 23.14
C PHE A 212 7.89 -16.34 22.47
N TRP A 213 8.80 -17.18 22.95
CA TRP A 213 10.18 -17.19 22.46
C TRP A 213 10.30 -17.66 21.02
N ILE A 214 9.57 -18.73 20.65
CA ILE A 214 9.62 -19.23 19.27
C ILE A 214 9.03 -18.23 18.27
N SER A 215 7.97 -17.50 18.66
CA SER A 215 7.36 -16.46 17.82
C SER A 215 8.25 -15.23 17.68
N VAL A 216 8.84 -14.74 18.77
CA VAL A 216 9.79 -13.61 18.71
C VAL A 216 10.99 -13.96 17.85
N PHE A 217 11.60 -15.13 18.06
CA PHE A 217 12.71 -15.60 17.23
C PHE A 217 12.31 -15.76 15.77
N GLY A 218 11.13 -16.35 15.52
CA GLY A 218 10.57 -16.49 14.17
C GLY A 218 10.37 -15.14 13.46
N ILE A 219 9.81 -14.13 14.15
CA ILE A 219 9.62 -12.78 13.59
C ILE A 219 10.97 -12.13 13.31
N LEU A 220 11.90 -12.16 14.25
CA LEU A 220 13.23 -11.54 14.08
C LEU A 220 13.98 -12.17 12.91
N LEU A 221 13.96 -13.50 12.79
CA LEU A 221 14.59 -14.21 11.67
C LEU A 221 13.94 -13.83 10.34
N TYR A 222 12.59 -13.77 10.30
CA TYR A 222 11.83 -13.37 9.12
C TYR A 222 12.16 -11.95 8.69
N VAL A 223 12.06 -11.00 9.62
CA VAL A 223 12.22 -9.57 9.34
C VAL A 223 13.67 -9.25 8.95
N ALA A 224 14.66 -9.77 9.69
CA ALA A 224 16.07 -9.58 9.38
C ALA A 224 16.43 -10.14 8.00
N ALA A 225 15.93 -11.34 7.67
CA ALA A 225 16.14 -11.92 6.34
C ALA A 225 15.55 -11.04 5.23
N MET A 226 14.37 -10.45 5.46
CA MET A 226 13.74 -9.55 4.47
C MET A 226 14.44 -8.20 4.37
N TRP A 227 14.99 -7.66 5.46
CA TRP A 227 15.81 -6.45 5.42
C TRP A 227 17.08 -6.66 4.61
N VAL A 228 17.84 -7.72 4.92
CA VAL A 228 19.06 -8.05 4.17
C VAL A 228 18.74 -8.28 2.70
N SER A 229 17.73 -9.10 2.40
CA SER A 229 17.27 -9.36 1.04
C SER A 229 16.87 -8.08 0.32
N GLY A 230 16.06 -7.23 0.97
CA GLY A 230 15.53 -6.02 0.36
C GLY A 230 16.59 -4.93 0.13
N ILE A 231 17.53 -4.77 1.06
CA ILE A 231 18.66 -3.83 0.90
C ILE A 231 19.57 -4.32 -0.25
N MET A 232 19.94 -5.60 -0.28
CA MET A 232 20.71 -6.19 -1.38
C MET A 232 20.00 -5.99 -2.73
N GLN A 233 18.70 -6.29 -2.78
CA GLN A 233 17.88 -6.12 -3.96
C GLN A 233 17.84 -4.66 -4.42
N GLY A 234 17.63 -3.72 -3.50
CA GLY A 234 17.62 -2.30 -3.81
C GLY A 234 18.96 -1.80 -4.33
N LEU A 235 20.07 -2.19 -3.69
CA LEU A 235 21.42 -1.81 -4.13
C LEU A 235 21.76 -2.39 -5.50
N MET A 236 21.53 -3.67 -5.75
CA MET A 236 21.82 -4.30 -7.03
C MET A 236 20.99 -3.72 -8.18
N LEU A 237 19.67 -3.53 -7.95
CA LEU A 237 18.77 -3.03 -9.00
C LEU A 237 19.02 -1.56 -9.35
N ASN A 238 19.56 -0.76 -8.41
CA ASN A 238 19.82 0.67 -8.62
C ASN A 238 21.29 0.99 -8.90
N SER A 239 22.20 0.01 -8.93
CA SER A 239 23.62 0.23 -9.21
C SER A 239 23.89 0.52 -10.68
N THR A 240 24.64 1.60 -10.94
CA THR A 240 25.14 1.97 -12.26
C THR A 240 26.66 2.05 -12.25
N ASN A 241 27.27 2.02 -13.43
CA ASN A 241 28.69 2.35 -13.56
C ASN A 241 28.98 3.80 -13.12
N ALA A 242 30.24 4.14 -12.92
CA ALA A 242 30.64 5.47 -12.45
C ALA A 242 30.16 6.62 -13.36
N ALA A 243 30.02 6.36 -14.65
CA ALA A 243 29.54 7.35 -15.63
C ALA A 243 28.00 7.45 -15.68
N GLY A 244 27.26 6.58 -14.98
CA GLY A 244 25.79 6.55 -15.02
C GLY A 244 25.20 6.11 -16.37
N THR A 245 25.97 5.47 -17.22
CA THR A 245 25.55 5.13 -18.60
C THR A 245 25.07 3.70 -18.75
N ALA A 246 25.39 2.82 -17.80
CA ALA A 246 25.01 1.41 -17.82
C ALA A 246 24.73 0.88 -16.42
N LEU A 247 23.92 -0.17 -16.33
CA LEU A 247 23.67 -0.89 -15.09
C LEU A 247 24.85 -1.78 -14.73
N THR A 248 25.21 -1.83 -13.43
CA THR A 248 26.21 -2.79 -12.93
C THR A 248 25.69 -4.23 -13.01
N TYR A 249 24.40 -4.43 -12.75
CA TYR A 249 23.70 -5.72 -12.80
C TYR A 249 22.56 -5.65 -13.82
N PRO A 250 22.84 -5.82 -15.13
CA PRO A 250 21.81 -5.70 -16.16
C PRO A 250 20.80 -6.85 -16.13
N ASN A 251 21.22 -8.06 -15.78
CA ASN A 251 20.33 -9.20 -15.70
C ASN A 251 19.54 -9.20 -14.37
N PHE A 252 18.22 -9.08 -14.46
CA PHE A 252 17.33 -9.08 -13.30
C PHE A 252 17.43 -10.36 -12.43
N LEU A 253 17.70 -11.52 -13.07
CA LEU A 253 17.80 -12.81 -12.39
C LEU A 253 19.02 -12.91 -11.46
N GLU A 254 20.10 -12.17 -11.70
CA GLU A 254 21.26 -12.11 -10.80
C GLU A 254 20.85 -11.64 -9.42
N THR A 255 20.02 -10.61 -9.34
CA THR A 255 19.48 -10.11 -8.08
C THR A 255 18.62 -11.16 -7.37
N LEU A 256 17.74 -11.87 -8.12
CA LEU A 256 16.90 -12.91 -7.53
C LEU A 256 17.71 -14.10 -6.98
N THR A 257 18.78 -14.46 -7.67
CA THR A 257 19.68 -15.54 -7.24
C THR A 257 20.45 -15.15 -5.99
N ALA A 258 20.97 -13.91 -5.94
CA ALA A 258 21.70 -13.39 -4.78
C ALA A 258 20.87 -13.39 -3.50
N ILE A 259 19.57 -13.04 -3.55
CA ILE A 259 18.70 -12.98 -2.38
C ILE A 259 18.03 -14.31 -2.02
N ARG A 260 18.20 -15.34 -2.83
CA ARG A 260 17.54 -16.67 -2.63
C ARG A 260 17.78 -17.29 -1.26
N PRO A 261 19.01 -17.26 -0.67
CA PRO A 261 19.24 -17.79 0.67
C PRO A 261 18.38 -17.11 1.75
N MET A 262 18.22 -15.79 1.67
CA MET A 262 17.41 -15.01 2.62
C MET A 262 15.94 -15.42 2.57
N ARG A 263 15.42 -15.77 1.41
CA ARG A 263 14.06 -16.32 1.27
C ARG A 263 13.89 -17.68 1.97
N GLY A 264 14.93 -18.48 2.06
CA GLY A 264 14.95 -19.70 2.89
C GLY A 264 14.77 -19.38 4.37
N PHE A 265 15.52 -18.41 4.91
CA PHE A 265 15.37 -17.96 6.29
C PHE A 265 13.98 -17.35 6.57
N ARG A 266 13.40 -16.65 5.60
CA ARG A 266 12.01 -16.19 5.67
C ARG A 266 11.03 -17.33 5.90
N VAL A 267 11.16 -18.45 5.17
CA VAL A 267 10.29 -19.62 5.31
C VAL A 267 10.44 -20.24 6.70
N ILE A 268 11.67 -20.40 7.19
CA ILE A 268 11.93 -20.92 8.53
C ILE A 268 11.31 -20.00 9.60
N GLY A 269 11.56 -18.70 9.53
CA GLY A 269 10.98 -17.73 10.47
C GLY A 269 9.46 -17.75 10.49
N GLY A 270 8.81 -17.83 9.31
CA GLY A 270 7.36 -17.97 9.19
C GLY A 270 6.82 -19.26 9.77
N ALA A 271 7.52 -20.39 9.55
CA ALA A 271 7.14 -21.69 10.10
C ALA A 271 7.23 -21.71 11.65
N LEU A 272 8.27 -21.11 12.21
CA LEU A 272 8.42 -20.98 13.68
C LEU A 272 7.28 -20.13 14.27
N TYR A 273 6.93 -19.02 13.64
CA TYR A 273 5.80 -18.20 14.07
C TYR A 273 4.47 -18.97 14.00
N LEU A 274 4.22 -19.69 12.90
CA LEU A 274 3.03 -20.52 12.74
C LEU A 274 2.94 -21.60 13.81
N LEU A 275 4.06 -22.27 14.12
CA LEU A 275 4.11 -23.25 15.20
C LEU A 275 3.74 -22.61 16.55
N GLY A 276 4.24 -21.40 16.82
CA GLY A 276 3.84 -20.61 17.99
C GLY A 276 2.33 -20.38 18.05
N MET A 277 1.70 -20.02 16.94
CA MET A 277 0.25 -19.82 16.85
C MET A 277 -0.54 -21.12 17.11
N VAL A 278 -0.07 -22.25 16.62
CA VAL A 278 -0.67 -23.57 16.91
C VAL A 278 -0.60 -23.89 18.41
N LEU A 279 0.55 -23.65 19.04
CA LEU A 279 0.72 -23.83 20.50
C LEU A 279 -0.24 -22.91 21.29
N MET A 280 -0.42 -21.66 20.84
CA MET A 280 -1.40 -20.76 21.44
C MET A 280 -2.81 -21.33 21.33
N LEU A 281 -3.24 -21.74 20.14
CA LEU A 281 -4.58 -22.30 19.94
C LEU A 281 -4.84 -23.51 20.83
N VAL A 282 -3.88 -24.44 20.95
CA VAL A 282 -3.99 -25.60 21.84
C VAL A 282 -4.10 -25.17 23.30
N ASN A 283 -3.24 -24.26 23.75
CA ASN A 283 -3.25 -23.77 25.12
C ASN A 283 -4.56 -23.06 25.49
N LEU A 284 -5.06 -22.20 24.63
CA LEU A 284 -6.33 -21.48 24.83
C LEU A 284 -7.53 -22.43 24.80
N TRP A 285 -7.54 -23.40 23.90
CA TRP A 285 -8.60 -24.40 23.81
C TRP A 285 -8.66 -25.28 25.08
N LEU A 286 -7.51 -25.77 25.56
CA LEU A 286 -7.43 -26.56 26.79
C LEU A 286 -7.78 -25.71 28.03
N THR A 287 -7.39 -24.42 28.04
CA THR A 287 -7.80 -23.47 29.07
C THR A 287 -9.31 -23.33 29.14
N ALA A 288 -9.95 -23.09 27.99
CA ALA A 288 -11.40 -22.93 27.91
C ALA A 288 -12.14 -24.21 28.34
N ARG A 289 -11.61 -25.40 27.99
CA ARG A 289 -12.21 -26.70 28.38
C ARG A 289 -12.04 -27.04 29.86
N SER A 290 -11.05 -26.47 30.53
CA SER A 290 -10.81 -26.72 31.96
C SER A 290 -11.59 -25.81 32.89
N GLY A 291 -12.31 -24.83 32.34
CA GLY A 291 -13.10 -23.88 33.10
C GLY A 291 -14.58 -23.89 32.73
N ILE A 292 -15.32 -23.00 33.38
CA ILE A 292 -16.75 -22.78 33.13
C ILE A 292 -16.93 -21.34 32.66
N ALA A 293 -17.63 -21.14 31.54
CA ALA A 293 -17.89 -19.81 31.01
C ALA A 293 -18.58 -18.93 32.05
N VAL A 294 -17.99 -17.76 32.32
CA VAL A 294 -18.54 -16.80 33.29
C VAL A 294 -19.79 -16.19 32.69
N ASN A 295 -20.90 -16.36 33.41
CA ASN A 295 -22.19 -15.75 33.09
C ASN A 295 -22.78 -15.14 34.38
N GLU A 296 -22.18 -14.04 34.83
CA GLU A 296 -22.61 -13.35 36.04
C GLU A 296 -22.79 -11.85 35.80
N VAL A 297 -23.71 -11.27 36.52
CA VAL A 297 -23.86 -9.82 36.59
C VAL A 297 -22.99 -9.33 37.75
N ARG A 298 -21.99 -8.52 37.46
CA ARG A 298 -21.16 -7.86 38.49
C ARG A 298 -21.61 -6.43 38.68
N GLU A 299 -21.81 -6.06 39.92
CA GLU A 299 -21.94 -4.65 40.28
C GLU A 299 -20.58 -3.97 40.13
N VAL A 300 -20.54 -2.94 39.32
CA VAL A 300 -19.37 -2.10 39.14
C VAL A 300 -19.62 -0.72 39.75
N PHE A 301 -18.65 -0.19 40.45
CA PHE A 301 -18.71 1.20 40.87
C PHE A 301 -18.67 2.09 39.63
N VAL A 302 -19.79 2.69 39.30
CA VAL A 302 -19.85 3.76 38.32
C VAL A 302 -19.46 5.05 39.02
N ILE A 303 -18.32 5.61 38.65
CA ILE A 303 -17.99 6.98 39.02
C ILE A 303 -19.11 7.84 38.45
N GLN A 304 -19.95 8.41 39.30
CA GLN A 304 -20.92 9.41 38.86
C GLN A 304 -20.13 10.58 38.27
N ARG A 305 -20.01 10.58 36.97
CA ARG A 305 -19.51 11.76 36.25
C ARG A 305 -20.59 12.82 36.41
N HIS A 306 -20.21 14.01 36.86
CA HIS A 306 -21.09 15.16 36.77
C HIS A 306 -21.64 15.22 35.35
N SER A 307 -22.96 15.44 35.22
CA SER A 307 -23.62 15.57 33.93
C SER A 307 -22.85 16.61 33.08
N VAL A 308 -22.16 16.15 32.05
CA VAL A 308 -21.47 17.07 31.14
C VAL A 308 -22.57 17.71 30.30
N ASP A 309 -22.63 19.03 30.30
CA ASP A 309 -23.58 19.76 29.45
C ASP A 309 -23.49 19.27 28.01
N THR A 310 -24.64 18.93 27.44
CA THR A 310 -24.70 18.53 26.04
C THR A 310 -24.17 19.65 25.14
N MET A 311 -23.15 19.39 24.38
CA MET A 311 -22.53 20.37 23.48
C MET A 311 -23.28 20.42 22.16
N GLY A 312 -24.00 21.51 21.90
CA GLY A 312 -24.60 21.72 20.60
C GLY A 312 -23.54 21.88 19.49
N LEU A 313 -23.87 21.54 18.25
CA LEU A 313 -22.98 21.68 17.08
C LEU A 313 -22.38 23.10 16.98
N LYS A 314 -23.20 24.13 17.21
CA LYS A 314 -22.73 25.53 17.19
C LYS A 314 -21.62 25.78 18.22
N THR A 315 -21.79 25.30 19.45
CA THR A 315 -20.80 25.47 20.52
C THR A 315 -19.53 24.67 20.24
N THR A 316 -19.65 23.52 19.60
CA THR A 316 -18.50 22.70 19.19
C THR A 316 -17.56 23.46 18.26
N PHE A 317 -18.09 24.12 17.24
CA PHE A 317 -17.29 24.81 16.21
C PHE A 317 -16.95 26.26 16.56
N LEU A 318 -17.70 26.92 17.41
CA LEU A 318 -17.53 28.34 17.76
C LEU A 318 -16.93 28.55 19.16
N ALA A 319 -16.38 27.50 19.79
CA ALA A 319 -15.72 27.64 21.08
C ALA A 319 -14.29 28.17 20.93
N GLY A 320 -13.99 29.28 21.54
CA GLY A 320 -12.66 29.84 21.78
C GLY A 320 -11.52 29.42 20.83
N PRO A 321 -10.55 28.62 21.31
CA PRO A 321 -9.39 28.21 20.51
C PRO A 321 -9.78 27.45 19.23
N VAL A 322 -10.89 26.72 19.24
CA VAL A 322 -11.35 25.86 18.14
C VAL A 322 -11.75 26.70 16.92
N THR A 323 -12.45 27.82 17.13
CA THR A 323 -12.83 28.75 16.07
C THR A 323 -11.62 29.27 15.32
N TYR A 324 -10.58 29.69 16.06
CA TYR A 324 -9.34 30.20 15.45
C TYR A 324 -8.55 29.09 14.75
N PHE A 325 -8.54 27.89 15.31
CA PHE A 325 -7.90 26.74 14.68
C PHE A 325 -8.54 26.39 13.33
N PHE A 326 -9.86 26.26 13.27
CA PHE A 326 -10.58 25.96 12.03
C PHE A 326 -10.55 27.14 11.04
N GLY A 327 -10.59 28.38 11.53
CA GLY A 327 -10.38 29.56 10.70
C GLY A 327 -9.00 29.58 10.07
N GLY A 328 -7.96 29.27 10.84
CA GLY A 328 -6.59 29.12 10.33
C GLY A 328 -6.47 27.99 9.30
N LEU A 329 -7.09 26.85 9.53
CA LEU A 329 -7.10 25.73 8.59
C LEU A 329 -7.83 26.11 7.28
N PHE A 330 -8.96 26.81 7.36
CA PHE A 330 -9.68 27.29 6.20
C PHE A 330 -8.84 28.29 5.37
N LEU A 331 -8.14 29.20 6.02
CA LEU A 331 -7.21 30.15 5.36
C LEU A 331 -5.99 29.43 4.76
N LEU A 332 -5.49 28.39 5.40
CA LEU A 332 -4.43 27.55 4.85
C LEU A 332 -4.88 26.86 3.54
N MET A 333 -6.14 26.42 3.48
CA MET A 333 -6.72 25.92 2.23
C MET A 333 -6.81 27.03 1.18
N GLY A 334 -7.16 28.26 1.57
CA GLY A 334 -7.13 29.43 0.70
C GLY A 334 -5.76 29.68 0.06
N TRP A 335 -4.68 29.50 0.81
CA TRP A 335 -3.32 29.57 0.27
C TRP A 335 -3.09 28.62 -0.92
N ILE A 336 -3.68 27.43 -0.89
CA ILE A 336 -3.49 26.41 -1.94
C ILE A 336 -4.30 26.77 -3.21
N PHE A 337 -5.47 27.39 -3.08
CA PHE A 337 -6.43 27.56 -4.17
C PHE A 337 -6.58 28.98 -4.69
N LEU A 338 -6.06 30.00 -3.98
CA LEU A 338 -6.17 31.40 -4.37
C LEU A 338 -5.10 31.81 -5.39
N PRO A 339 -5.37 32.82 -6.23
CA PRO A 339 -4.38 33.38 -7.14
C PRO A 339 -3.18 33.99 -6.40
N LYS A 340 -2.03 34.08 -7.11
CA LYS A 340 -0.79 34.67 -6.57
C LYS A 340 -1.03 36.07 -6.02
N GLY A 341 -0.54 36.31 -4.82
CA GLY A 341 -0.77 37.56 -4.05
C GLY A 341 -1.85 37.37 -2.98
N ALA A 342 -3.02 36.83 -3.31
CA ALA A 342 -4.04 36.47 -2.34
C ALA A 342 -3.70 35.22 -1.55
N ASP A 343 -2.98 34.27 -2.16
CA ASP A 343 -2.46 33.06 -1.53
C ASP A 343 -1.50 33.36 -0.35
N ILE A 344 -0.54 34.27 -0.55
CA ILE A 344 0.40 34.68 0.51
C ILE A 344 -0.35 35.36 1.67
N THR A 345 -1.35 36.19 1.36
CA THR A 345 -2.18 36.83 2.38
C THR A 345 -2.95 35.78 3.18
N ALA A 346 -3.53 34.79 2.52
CA ALA A 346 -4.23 33.68 3.18
C ALA A 346 -3.28 32.87 4.08
N LEU A 347 -2.05 32.62 3.65
CA LEU A 347 -1.04 31.96 4.46
C LEU A 347 -0.68 32.76 5.73
N ILE A 348 -0.42 34.07 5.58
CA ILE A 348 -0.10 34.94 6.72
C ILE A 348 -1.28 34.97 7.71
N CYS A 349 -2.50 35.14 7.23
CA CYS A 349 -3.70 35.11 8.06
C CYS A 349 -3.87 33.75 8.76
N SER A 350 -3.60 32.65 8.07
CA SER A 350 -3.61 31.29 8.65
C SER A 350 -2.62 31.17 9.82
N LEU A 351 -1.40 31.65 9.66
CA LEU A 351 -0.39 31.64 10.72
C LEU A 351 -0.79 32.51 11.92
N ILE A 352 -1.41 33.68 11.68
CA ILE A 352 -1.94 34.55 12.73
C ILE A 352 -3.07 33.83 13.50
N PHE A 353 -4.03 33.25 12.78
CA PHE A 353 -5.12 32.48 13.42
C PHE A 353 -4.59 31.28 14.21
N GLY A 354 -3.61 30.56 13.67
CA GLY A 354 -2.92 29.48 14.37
C GLY A 354 -2.24 29.97 15.65
N GLY A 355 -1.51 31.09 15.58
CA GLY A 355 -0.89 31.72 16.76
C GLY A 355 -1.90 32.14 17.84
N ILE A 356 -3.02 32.75 17.43
CA ILE A 356 -4.12 33.10 18.34
C ILE A 356 -4.74 31.85 18.97
N ALA A 357 -4.94 30.78 18.17
CA ALA A 357 -5.45 29.51 18.70
C ALA A 357 -4.53 28.92 19.79
N VAL A 358 -3.23 28.90 19.55
CA VAL A 358 -2.21 28.41 20.50
C VAL A 358 -2.19 29.29 21.75
N GLN A 359 -2.20 30.63 21.59
CA GLN A 359 -2.21 31.57 22.71
C GLN A 359 -3.48 31.38 23.57
N LYS A 360 -4.66 31.29 22.94
CA LYS A 360 -5.92 31.03 23.64
C LYS A 360 -5.95 29.66 24.30
N PHE A 361 -5.39 28.65 23.68
CA PHE A 361 -5.22 27.34 24.28
C PHE A 361 -4.34 27.39 25.52
N ALA A 362 -3.20 28.06 25.44
CA ALA A 362 -2.27 28.21 26.56
C ALA A 362 -2.85 29.04 27.72
N SER A 363 -3.61 30.11 27.41
CA SER A 363 -4.20 31.01 28.40
C SER A 363 -5.52 30.51 29.01
N THR A 364 -6.22 29.58 28.36
CA THR A 364 -7.53 29.08 28.75
C THR A 364 -7.54 27.55 28.88
N HIS A 365 -6.59 27.01 29.60
CA HIS A 365 -6.38 25.56 29.76
C HIS A 365 -7.68 24.83 30.19
N ASP A 366 -8.42 25.38 31.11
CA ASP A 366 -9.70 24.81 31.58
C ASP A 366 -10.78 24.77 30.49
N SER A 367 -10.79 25.72 29.56
CA SER A 367 -11.80 25.76 28.49
C SER A 367 -11.56 24.73 27.41
N TRP A 368 -10.28 24.43 27.11
CA TRP A 368 -9.90 23.38 26.16
C TRP A 368 -10.16 21.98 26.75
N SER A 369 -9.77 21.73 27.98
CA SER A 369 -10.01 20.45 28.64
C SER A 369 -11.50 20.14 28.70
N ARG A 370 -12.31 21.11 29.11
CA ARG A 370 -13.79 20.97 29.15
C ARG A 370 -14.39 20.76 27.75
N TRP A 371 -13.87 21.46 26.72
CA TRP A 371 -14.32 21.26 25.34
C TRP A 371 -14.02 19.85 24.86
N TYR A 372 -12.81 19.37 25.11
CA TYR A 372 -12.36 18.03 24.72
C TYR A 372 -13.17 16.93 25.43
N GLU A 373 -13.38 17.05 26.74
CA GLU A 373 -14.20 16.12 27.51
C GLU A 373 -15.64 16.07 27.01
N ARG A 374 -16.24 17.23 26.75
CA ARG A 374 -17.58 17.32 26.15
C ARG A 374 -17.65 16.70 24.76
N LEU A 375 -16.62 16.89 23.95
CA LEU A 375 -16.54 16.27 22.60
C LEU A 375 -16.49 14.74 22.70
N LEU A 376 -15.67 14.18 23.59
CA LEU A 376 -15.57 12.75 23.81
C LEU A 376 -16.88 12.11 24.30
N GLU A 377 -17.63 12.84 25.11
CA GLU A 377 -18.92 12.37 25.65
C GLU A 377 -20.08 12.52 24.67
N ASN A 378 -19.92 13.33 23.62
CA ASN A 378 -20.93 13.55 22.59
C ASN A 378 -20.54 12.83 21.30
N TRP A 379 -21.03 11.59 21.15
CA TRP A 379 -20.70 10.73 20.02
C TRP A 379 -20.97 11.35 18.63
N LEU A 380 -22.05 12.14 18.50
CA LEU A 380 -22.43 12.73 17.21
C LEU A 380 -21.45 13.81 16.74
N PRO A 381 -21.14 14.89 17.50
CA PRO A 381 -20.11 15.86 17.13
C PRO A 381 -18.74 15.21 16.91
N PHE A 382 -18.36 14.25 17.75
CA PHE A 382 -17.11 13.51 17.62
C PHE A 382 -17.03 12.77 16.28
N THR A 383 -18.07 12.01 15.92
CA THR A 383 -18.15 11.25 14.68
C THR A 383 -18.15 12.17 13.46
N LEU A 384 -18.91 13.27 13.51
CA LEU A 384 -18.96 14.25 12.42
C LEU A 384 -17.61 14.93 12.20
N LEU A 385 -16.90 15.36 13.24
CA LEU A 385 -15.58 15.97 13.13
C LEU A 385 -14.54 14.99 12.56
N THR A 386 -14.56 13.75 13.01
CA THR A 386 -13.70 12.70 12.49
C THR A 386 -14.00 12.46 11.01
N PHE A 387 -15.27 12.37 10.64
CA PHE A 387 -15.70 12.21 9.25
C PHE A 387 -15.25 13.38 8.36
N VAL A 388 -15.42 14.62 8.84
CA VAL A 388 -14.98 15.83 8.12
C VAL A 388 -13.48 15.84 7.93
N ALA A 389 -12.68 15.50 8.97
CA ALA A 389 -11.23 15.44 8.85
C ALA A 389 -10.77 14.42 7.79
N VAL A 390 -11.37 13.22 7.78
CA VAL A 390 -11.08 12.17 6.80
C VAL A 390 -11.50 12.62 5.39
N ALA A 391 -12.69 13.23 5.26
CA ALA A 391 -13.17 13.73 3.97
C ALA A 391 -12.27 14.83 3.39
N LEU A 392 -11.84 15.79 4.20
CA LEU A 392 -10.93 16.86 3.77
C LEU A 392 -9.60 16.30 3.26
N GLY A 393 -8.99 15.38 4.00
CA GLY A 393 -7.74 14.74 3.59
C GLY A 393 -7.87 14.01 2.26
N GLY A 394 -8.99 13.30 2.04
CA GLY A 394 -9.28 12.61 0.79
C GLY A 394 -9.54 13.57 -0.36
N LEU A 395 -10.40 14.57 -0.16
CA LEU A 395 -10.77 15.53 -1.22
C LEU A 395 -9.55 16.34 -1.71
N ILE A 396 -8.72 16.83 -0.79
CA ILE A 396 -7.51 17.60 -1.14
C ILE A 396 -6.52 16.77 -1.95
N GLN A 397 -6.43 15.48 -1.70
CA GLN A 397 -5.55 14.58 -2.47
C GLN A 397 -6.18 14.15 -3.80
N ILE A 398 -7.43 13.73 -3.80
CA ILE A 398 -8.08 13.05 -4.93
C ILE A 398 -8.54 14.07 -5.99
N VAL A 399 -9.22 15.16 -5.61
CA VAL A 399 -9.84 16.09 -6.57
C VAL A 399 -8.82 16.72 -7.52
N PRO A 400 -7.67 17.29 -7.07
CA PRO A 400 -6.68 17.84 -8.00
C PRO A 400 -6.11 16.77 -8.93
N THR A 401 -5.92 15.55 -8.48
CA THR A 401 -5.42 14.46 -9.31
C THR A 401 -6.42 14.07 -10.40
N VAL A 402 -7.73 14.07 -10.08
CA VAL A 402 -8.80 13.87 -11.06
C VAL A 402 -8.81 14.99 -12.11
N MET A 403 -8.64 16.24 -11.68
CA MET A 403 -8.61 17.39 -12.59
C MET A 403 -7.40 17.34 -13.54
N VAL A 404 -6.21 17.05 -13.02
CA VAL A 404 -4.98 16.93 -13.82
C VAL A 404 -5.09 15.77 -14.83
N ASN A 405 -5.62 14.63 -14.43
CA ASN A 405 -5.76 13.47 -15.32
C ASN A 405 -6.75 13.71 -16.48
N ARG A 406 -7.67 14.66 -16.33
CA ARG A 406 -8.61 15.08 -17.39
C ARG A 406 -8.03 16.13 -18.35
N ALA A 407 -6.92 16.77 -18.00
CA ALA A 407 -6.28 17.78 -18.81
C ALA A 407 -5.45 17.11 -19.93
N LYS A 408 -6.10 16.74 -21.02
CA LYS A 408 -5.50 16.08 -22.20
C LYS A 408 -4.27 16.80 -22.80
N ASN A 409 -4.06 18.07 -22.50
CA ASN A 409 -3.03 18.90 -23.12
C ASN A 409 -1.65 18.82 -22.43
N MET A 410 -1.49 18.03 -21.39
CA MET A 410 -0.24 17.95 -20.61
C MET A 410 0.59 16.68 -20.90
N GLU A 411 0.08 15.78 -21.74
CA GLU A 411 0.68 14.44 -21.90
C GLU A 411 1.13 14.21 -23.35
N ASP A 412 2.38 13.83 -23.49
CA ASP A 412 3.01 13.45 -24.76
C ASP A 412 2.86 11.95 -25.08
N ARG A 413 2.20 11.18 -24.20
CA ARG A 413 1.87 9.76 -24.39
C ARG A 413 0.49 9.46 -23.85
N ILE A 414 -0.38 8.95 -24.71
CA ILE A 414 -1.75 8.57 -24.34
C ILE A 414 -1.90 7.07 -24.58
N GLN A 415 -2.42 6.36 -23.58
CA GLN A 415 -2.70 4.94 -23.68
C GLN A 415 -3.63 4.65 -24.86
N GLN A 416 -3.26 3.73 -25.74
CA GLN A 416 -4.17 3.20 -26.74
C GLN A 416 -5.22 2.31 -26.09
N ILE A 417 -6.45 2.40 -26.59
CA ILE A 417 -7.58 1.58 -26.10
C ILE A 417 -7.26 0.09 -26.32
N TYR A 418 -7.61 -0.73 -25.34
CA TYR A 418 -7.51 -2.17 -25.46
C TYR A 418 -8.54 -2.72 -26.44
N THR A 419 -8.14 -3.60 -27.35
CA THR A 419 -9.10 -4.40 -28.10
C THR A 419 -9.87 -5.33 -27.15
N PRO A 420 -11.01 -5.93 -27.58
CA PRO A 420 -11.74 -6.87 -26.75
C PRO A 420 -10.90 -8.06 -26.25
N LEU A 421 -9.97 -8.56 -27.06
CA LEU A 421 -9.06 -9.65 -26.67
C LEU A 421 -7.99 -9.16 -25.68
N GLU A 422 -7.38 -7.99 -25.92
CA GLU A 422 -6.41 -7.38 -25.01
C GLU A 422 -7.02 -7.06 -23.64
N LEU A 423 -8.25 -6.54 -23.60
CA LEU A 423 -8.99 -6.31 -22.35
C LEU A 423 -9.24 -7.64 -21.61
N THR A 424 -9.57 -8.69 -22.34
CA THR A 424 -9.73 -10.04 -21.76
C THR A 424 -8.41 -10.55 -21.16
N GLY A 425 -7.32 -10.39 -21.89
CA GLY A 425 -5.98 -10.75 -21.42
C GLY A 425 -5.58 -9.98 -20.17
N ARG A 426 -5.95 -8.69 -20.09
CA ARG A 426 -5.76 -7.87 -18.92
C ARG A 426 -6.55 -8.39 -17.70
N ASP A 427 -7.80 -8.77 -17.90
CA ASP A 427 -8.62 -9.34 -16.83
C ASP A 427 -8.04 -10.67 -16.32
N ILE A 428 -7.53 -11.51 -17.23
CA ILE A 428 -6.82 -12.75 -16.87
C ILE A 428 -5.54 -12.41 -16.09
N TYR A 429 -4.74 -11.44 -16.52
CA TYR A 429 -3.55 -10.98 -15.82
C TYR A 429 -3.87 -10.56 -14.37
N VAL A 430 -4.99 -9.87 -14.17
CA VAL A 430 -5.46 -9.47 -12.83
C VAL A 430 -5.91 -10.68 -12.02
N SER A 431 -6.71 -11.57 -12.61
CA SER A 431 -7.25 -12.76 -11.90
C SER A 431 -6.15 -13.76 -11.52
N GLU A 432 -5.12 -13.92 -12.36
CA GLU A 432 -3.95 -14.76 -12.05
C GLU A 432 -2.99 -14.11 -11.03
N GLY A 433 -3.19 -12.84 -10.69
CA GLY A 433 -2.37 -12.13 -9.71
C GLY A 433 -0.96 -11.78 -10.20
N CYS A 434 -0.74 -11.66 -11.49
CA CYS A 434 0.56 -11.33 -12.08
C CYS A 434 1.15 -10.04 -11.51
N TYR A 435 0.30 -9.06 -11.18
CA TYR A 435 0.68 -7.79 -10.55
C TYR A 435 1.30 -7.94 -9.14
N ASN A 436 1.14 -9.09 -8.48
CA ASN A 436 1.80 -9.35 -7.19
C ASN A 436 3.31 -9.53 -7.33
N CYS A 437 3.77 -9.93 -8.51
CA CYS A 437 5.19 -10.17 -8.80
C CYS A 437 5.77 -9.16 -9.80
N HIS A 438 4.95 -8.61 -10.70
CA HIS A 438 5.36 -7.67 -11.75
C HIS A 438 4.70 -6.31 -11.56
N SER A 439 5.48 -5.24 -11.63
CA SER A 439 4.95 -3.88 -11.76
C SER A 439 4.72 -3.53 -13.23
N GLN A 440 3.88 -2.53 -13.50
CA GLN A 440 3.68 -1.93 -14.82
C GLN A 440 3.83 -0.41 -14.73
N MET A 441 4.89 0.03 -14.06
CA MET A 441 5.20 1.44 -13.90
C MET A 441 6.69 1.63 -13.67
N ILE A 442 7.36 2.22 -14.62
CA ILE A 442 8.78 2.57 -14.56
C ILE A 442 8.92 3.87 -13.78
N ARG A 443 9.72 3.84 -12.72
CA ARG A 443 9.95 5.00 -11.85
C ARG A 443 10.78 6.07 -12.54
N THR A 444 10.67 7.31 -12.07
CA THR A 444 11.47 8.47 -12.54
C THR A 444 12.91 8.41 -12.01
N MET A 445 13.59 7.28 -12.24
CA MET A 445 14.92 6.97 -11.74
C MET A 445 15.79 6.42 -12.87
N LEU A 446 17.03 6.90 -12.96
CA LEU A 446 17.96 6.49 -13.99
C LEU A 446 18.15 4.96 -14.11
N PRO A 447 18.34 4.20 -13.03
CA PRO A 447 18.48 2.74 -13.14
C PRO A 447 17.25 2.03 -13.69
N ASP A 448 16.03 2.51 -13.34
CA ASP A 448 14.80 1.96 -13.89
C ASP A 448 14.69 2.26 -15.39
N VAL A 449 15.05 3.48 -15.83
CA VAL A 449 15.05 3.88 -17.24
C VAL A 449 16.06 3.08 -18.04
N LEU A 450 17.27 2.88 -17.50
CA LEU A 450 18.31 2.06 -18.17
C LEU A 450 17.90 0.59 -18.30
N ARG A 451 17.10 0.07 -17.37
CA ARG A 451 16.68 -1.33 -17.37
C ARG A 451 15.45 -1.60 -18.22
N TYR A 452 14.46 -0.71 -18.17
CA TYR A 452 13.13 -0.96 -18.72
C TYR A 452 12.73 -0.02 -19.84
N GLY A 453 13.49 1.05 -20.09
CA GLY A 453 13.13 2.13 -20.99
C GLY A 453 12.57 3.35 -20.28
N ASP A 454 12.07 4.32 -21.02
CA ASP A 454 11.64 5.61 -20.49
C ASP A 454 10.58 5.49 -19.38
N TYR A 455 10.64 6.41 -18.37
CA TYR A 455 9.76 6.38 -17.20
C TYR A 455 8.29 6.56 -17.57
N SER A 456 7.42 5.95 -16.77
CA SER A 456 5.97 5.98 -16.99
C SER A 456 5.38 7.35 -16.72
N ARG A 457 4.42 7.75 -17.56
CA ARG A 457 3.69 9.01 -17.51
C ARG A 457 2.23 8.78 -17.14
N MET A 458 1.53 9.84 -16.71
CA MET A 458 0.14 9.73 -16.28
C MET A 458 -0.79 9.25 -17.39
N GLY A 459 -0.59 9.71 -18.63
CA GLY A 459 -1.40 9.35 -19.80
C GLY A 459 -1.30 7.88 -20.21
N GLU A 460 -0.25 7.19 -19.79
CA GLU A 460 0.03 5.80 -20.19
C GLU A 460 -0.93 4.76 -19.55
N SER A 461 -1.76 5.17 -18.57
CA SER A 461 -2.66 4.27 -17.82
C SER A 461 -4.07 4.83 -17.62
N ILE A 462 -4.46 5.84 -18.40
CA ILE A 462 -5.74 6.56 -18.22
C ILE A 462 -6.99 5.69 -18.44
N TYR A 463 -6.86 4.56 -19.14
CA TYR A 463 -7.94 3.60 -19.40
C TYR A 463 -7.80 2.33 -18.55
N ASP A 464 -6.86 2.29 -17.61
CA ASP A 464 -6.68 1.14 -16.73
C ASP A 464 -7.58 1.19 -15.50
N HIS A 465 -8.56 0.32 -15.46
CA HIS A 465 -9.53 0.12 -14.38
C HIS A 465 -9.46 -1.32 -13.81
N PRO A 466 -8.63 -1.62 -12.79
CA PRO A 466 -7.67 -0.78 -12.05
C PRO A 466 -6.31 -0.66 -12.73
N PHE A 467 -5.53 0.37 -12.37
CA PHE A 467 -4.14 0.51 -12.77
C PHE A 467 -3.24 -0.55 -12.11
N GLN A 468 -2.31 -1.11 -12.88
CA GLN A 468 -1.45 -2.22 -12.44
C GLN A 468 -0.03 -1.74 -12.07
N TRP A 469 0.11 -0.63 -11.31
CA TRP A 469 1.43 -0.07 -10.95
C TRP A 469 2.33 -1.06 -10.20
N GLY A 470 1.73 -2.00 -9.43
CA GLY A 470 2.43 -2.98 -8.61
C GLY A 470 3.03 -2.40 -7.32
N SER A 471 3.28 -3.27 -6.36
CA SER A 471 3.94 -2.92 -5.09
C SER A 471 5.22 -3.71 -4.88
N LYS A 472 5.55 -4.64 -5.78
CA LYS A 472 6.70 -5.53 -5.70
C LYS A 472 7.23 -5.90 -7.08
N ARG A 473 8.54 -6.13 -7.14
CA ARG A 473 9.24 -6.71 -8.30
C ARG A 473 9.93 -8.00 -7.90
N THR A 474 9.16 -9.08 -7.83
CA THR A 474 9.70 -10.45 -7.81
C THR A 474 10.08 -10.88 -9.22
N GLY A 475 9.44 -10.30 -10.23
CA GLY A 475 9.79 -10.29 -11.64
C GLY A 475 10.03 -8.85 -12.12
N PRO A 476 10.50 -8.68 -13.38
CA PRO A 476 10.76 -7.37 -13.96
C PRO A 476 9.49 -6.53 -14.14
N ASP A 477 9.66 -5.23 -14.35
CA ASP A 477 8.57 -4.33 -14.76
C ASP A 477 8.14 -4.65 -16.21
N LEU A 478 6.83 -4.68 -16.46
CA LEU A 478 6.25 -5.05 -17.75
C LEU A 478 5.69 -3.86 -18.55
N ALA A 479 5.85 -2.61 -18.06
CA ALA A 479 5.26 -1.45 -18.73
C ALA A 479 5.74 -1.23 -20.18
N ARG A 480 6.84 -1.85 -20.59
CA ARG A 480 7.42 -1.78 -21.95
C ARG A 480 7.62 -3.17 -22.56
N GLU A 481 6.73 -4.11 -22.24
CA GLU A 481 6.89 -5.51 -22.66
C GLU A 481 6.47 -5.73 -24.12
N GLY A 482 5.54 -4.95 -24.65
CA GLY A 482 5.00 -5.12 -25.99
C GLY A 482 6.05 -4.96 -27.08
N GLY A 483 6.21 -6.00 -27.88
CA GLY A 483 7.21 -6.06 -28.96
C GLY A 483 8.64 -6.39 -28.53
N LYS A 484 8.89 -6.55 -27.22
CA LYS A 484 10.21 -6.92 -26.70
C LYS A 484 10.56 -8.37 -26.96
N TYR A 485 9.58 -9.26 -26.85
CA TYR A 485 9.71 -10.67 -27.14
C TYR A 485 8.65 -11.14 -28.14
N PRO A 486 8.91 -12.20 -28.94
CA PRO A 486 7.95 -12.77 -29.88
C PRO A 486 6.82 -13.49 -29.10
N HIS A 487 5.70 -13.77 -29.79
CA HIS A 487 4.55 -14.48 -29.23
C HIS A 487 4.93 -15.86 -28.69
N SER A 488 5.81 -16.57 -29.40
CA SER A 488 6.35 -17.87 -29.00
C SER A 488 7.13 -17.83 -27.68
N TRP A 489 7.85 -16.75 -27.42
CA TRP A 489 8.55 -16.57 -26.16
C TRP A 489 7.56 -16.48 -24.99
N HIS A 490 6.52 -15.64 -25.12
CA HIS A 490 5.48 -15.52 -24.08
C HIS A 490 4.74 -16.83 -23.87
N PHE A 491 4.43 -17.54 -24.95
CA PHE A 491 3.79 -18.86 -24.90
C PHE A 491 4.63 -19.85 -24.09
N ASN A 492 5.91 -20.01 -24.43
CA ASN A 492 6.82 -20.91 -23.75
C ASN A 492 7.09 -20.47 -22.30
N HIS A 493 7.22 -19.15 -22.06
CA HIS A 493 7.43 -18.61 -20.73
C HIS A 493 6.26 -18.89 -19.78
N MET A 494 5.01 -18.80 -20.23
CA MET A 494 3.85 -19.16 -19.43
C MET A 494 3.74 -20.67 -19.22
N LYS A 495 4.19 -21.47 -20.17
CA LYS A 495 4.19 -22.93 -20.07
C LYS A 495 5.25 -23.44 -19.09
N ASP A 496 6.47 -22.97 -19.22
CA ASP A 496 7.59 -23.22 -18.32
C ASP A 496 8.54 -22.01 -18.32
N PRO A 497 8.44 -21.14 -17.31
CA PRO A 497 9.29 -19.96 -17.22
C PRO A 497 10.79 -20.25 -17.22
N ARG A 498 11.21 -21.42 -16.76
CA ARG A 498 12.62 -21.82 -16.66
C ARG A 498 13.19 -22.19 -18.02
N SER A 499 12.35 -22.59 -18.98
CA SER A 499 12.78 -22.88 -20.34
C SER A 499 13.28 -21.65 -21.10
N THR A 500 12.74 -20.47 -20.77
CA THR A 500 13.10 -19.20 -21.40
C THR A 500 13.98 -18.31 -20.53
N SER A 501 13.94 -18.51 -19.20
CA SER A 501 14.64 -17.71 -18.20
C SER A 501 15.19 -18.61 -17.09
N ILE A 502 16.39 -19.15 -17.29
CA ILE A 502 17.04 -20.06 -16.35
C ILE A 502 17.16 -19.41 -14.96
N GLY A 503 16.70 -20.10 -13.91
CA GLY A 503 16.69 -19.58 -12.55
C GLY A 503 15.44 -18.79 -12.16
N SER A 504 14.45 -18.67 -13.04
CA SER A 504 13.18 -18.01 -12.75
C SER A 504 12.45 -18.65 -11.57
N ASN A 505 11.87 -17.80 -10.73
CA ASN A 505 10.98 -18.18 -9.63
C ASN A 505 9.48 -18.15 -10.02
N MET A 506 9.17 -17.74 -11.25
CA MET A 506 7.81 -17.68 -11.76
C MET A 506 7.21 -19.09 -11.82
N PRO A 507 5.98 -19.31 -11.37
CA PRO A 507 5.28 -20.59 -11.54
C PRO A 507 4.87 -20.81 -12.99
N SER A 508 4.63 -22.06 -13.36
CA SER A 508 4.00 -22.42 -14.64
C SER A 508 2.48 -22.22 -14.55
N TYR A 509 1.85 -21.90 -15.69
CA TYR A 509 0.41 -21.65 -15.79
C TYR A 509 -0.26 -22.61 -16.81
N PRO A 510 -0.27 -23.92 -16.56
CA PRO A 510 -0.74 -24.91 -17.54
C PRO A 510 -2.21 -24.76 -17.90
N HIS A 511 -3.05 -24.30 -16.99
CA HIS A 511 -4.48 -24.08 -17.19
C HIS A 511 -4.79 -23.02 -18.26
N LEU A 512 -3.92 -22.04 -18.48
CA LEU A 512 -4.09 -21.02 -19.51
C LEU A 512 -4.13 -21.61 -20.93
N PHE A 513 -3.54 -22.79 -21.13
CA PHE A 513 -3.45 -23.46 -22.42
C PHE A 513 -4.67 -24.31 -22.76
N THR A 514 -5.43 -24.70 -21.75
CA THR A 514 -6.62 -25.56 -21.87
C THR A 514 -7.93 -24.80 -21.67
N GLU A 515 -7.93 -23.79 -20.82
CA GLU A 515 -9.09 -22.99 -20.53
C GLU A 515 -9.36 -21.94 -21.60
N LYS A 516 -10.62 -21.78 -21.93
CA LYS A 516 -11.12 -20.76 -22.85
C LYS A 516 -11.60 -19.53 -22.10
N PHE A 517 -11.45 -18.36 -22.70
CA PHE A 517 -12.07 -17.16 -22.15
C PHE A 517 -13.55 -17.08 -22.49
N ASP A 518 -14.33 -16.45 -21.62
CA ASP A 518 -15.77 -16.33 -21.82
C ASP A 518 -16.13 -15.20 -22.78
N GLN A 519 -16.48 -15.58 -24.02
CA GLN A 519 -16.89 -14.64 -25.06
C GLN A 519 -18.26 -13.98 -24.78
N LYS A 520 -19.11 -14.59 -23.92
CA LYS A 520 -20.46 -14.06 -23.64
C LYS A 520 -20.39 -12.76 -22.82
N THR A 521 -19.35 -12.60 -22.00
CA THR A 521 -19.17 -11.42 -21.15
C THR A 521 -18.50 -10.24 -21.85
N LEU A 522 -17.87 -10.43 -23.03
CA LEU A 522 -17.13 -9.40 -23.76
C LEU A 522 -17.98 -8.13 -24.05
N PRO A 523 -19.20 -8.22 -24.61
CA PRO A 523 -19.98 -7.02 -24.90
C PRO A 523 -20.26 -6.19 -23.64
N LYS A 524 -20.59 -6.85 -22.53
CA LYS A 524 -20.85 -6.19 -21.26
C LYS A 524 -19.58 -5.52 -20.70
N LYS A 525 -18.41 -6.13 -20.85
CA LYS A 525 -17.12 -5.53 -20.45
C LYS A 525 -16.85 -4.26 -21.25
N ILE A 526 -16.99 -4.29 -22.56
CA ILE A 526 -16.79 -3.11 -23.42
C ILE A 526 -17.80 -2.01 -23.07
N ALA A 527 -19.09 -2.35 -22.94
CA ALA A 527 -20.13 -1.39 -22.53
C ALA A 527 -19.82 -0.73 -21.18
N THR A 528 -19.30 -1.50 -20.23
CA THR A 528 -18.89 -0.98 -18.92
C THR A 528 -17.70 -0.03 -19.05
N MET A 529 -16.71 -0.34 -19.87
CA MET A 529 -15.57 0.53 -20.13
C MET A 529 -15.99 1.84 -20.82
N VAL A 530 -16.96 1.78 -21.74
CA VAL A 530 -17.58 3.00 -22.33
C VAL A 530 -18.25 3.85 -21.26
N THR A 531 -19.01 3.23 -20.36
CA THR A 531 -19.65 3.93 -19.22
C THR A 531 -18.60 4.60 -18.32
N LEU A 532 -17.42 4.00 -18.17
CA LEU A 532 -16.29 4.54 -17.41
C LEU A 532 -15.51 5.63 -18.19
N GLY A 533 -15.90 5.95 -19.42
CA GLY A 533 -15.33 7.02 -20.22
C GLY A 533 -14.21 6.60 -21.16
N VAL A 534 -14.00 5.31 -21.38
CA VAL A 534 -13.07 4.82 -22.41
C VAL A 534 -13.71 5.00 -23.78
N PRO A 535 -13.07 5.68 -24.74
CA PRO A 535 -13.69 6.08 -26.01
C PRO A 535 -13.67 4.94 -27.05
N TYR A 536 -14.34 3.83 -26.75
CA TYR A 536 -14.53 2.78 -27.72
C TYR A 536 -15.43 3.24 -28.87
N PRO A 537 -15.14 2.85 -30.13
CA PRO A 537 -16.07 3.04 -31.21
C PRO A 537 -17.36 2.23 -30.98
N ALA A 538 -18.47 2.67 -31.54
CA ALA A 538 -19.70 1.91 -31.50
C ALA A 538 -19.50 0.57 -32.21
N MET A 539 -19.78 -0.53 -31.51
CA MET A 539 -19.66 -1.91 -32.01
C MET A 539 -20.87 -2.73 -31.53
N THR A 540 -21.37 -3.58 -32.38
CA THR A 540 -22.39 -4.59 -32.01
C THR A 540 -21.76 -5.72 -31.19
N ASP A 541 -22.57 -6.45 -30.45
CA ASP A 541 -22.12 -7.62 -29.69
C ASP A 541 -21.45 -8.70 -30.56
N VAL A 542 -21.83 -8.79 -31.82
CA VAL A 542 -21.24 -9.72 -32.79
C VAL A 542 -19.85 -9.24 -33.20
N GLU A 543 -19.73 -7.97 -33.59
CA GLU A 543 -18.45 -7.37 -33.97
C GLU A 543 -17.41 -7.43 -32.86
N ILE A 544 -17.83 -7.22 -31.58
CA ILE A 544 -16.94 -7.34 -30.42
C ILE A 544 -16.35 -8.75 -30.31
N LYS A 545 -17.18 -9.79 -30.47
CA LYS A 545 -16.74 -11.20 -30.40
C LYS A 545 -15.87 -11.58 -31.60
N GLU A 546 -16.28 -11.18 -32.80
CA GLU A 546 -15.51 -11.43 -34.03
C GLU A 546 -14.15 -10.74 -33.99
N ASN A 547 -14.07 -9.50 -33.49
CA ASN A 547 -12.81 -8.79 -33.32
C ASN A 547 -11.83 -9.56 -32.41
N ALA A 548 -12.33 -10.04 -31.26
CA ALA A 548 -11.51 -10.83 -30.33
C ALA A 548 -10.99 -12.13 -30.98
N ILE A 549 -11.84 -12.86 -31.68
CA ILE A 549 -11.46 -14.12 -32.34
C ILE A 549 -10.52 -13.86 -33.51
N LYS A 550 -10.76 -12.83 -34.32
CA LYS A 550 -9.88 -12.44 -35.43
C LYS A 550 -8.46 -12.16 -34.96
N GLN A 551 -8.31 -11.33 -33.92
CA GLN A 551 -6.99 -11.07 -33.32
C GLN A 551 -6.39 -12.35 -32.74
N GLY A 552 -7.18 -13.23 -32.13
CA GLY A 552 -6.74 -14.53 -31.64
C GLY A 552 -6.21 -15.43 -32.76
N ILE A 553 -6.86 -15.47 -33.92
CA ILE A 553 -6.39 -16.20 -35.11
C ILE A 553 -5.06 -15.65 -35.60
N GLU A 554 -4.88 -14.33 -35.64
CA GLU A 554 -3.62 -13.69 -36.02
C GLU A 554 -2.45 -14.12 -35.12
N ILE A 555 -2.68 -14.16 -33.79
CA ILE A 555 -1.70 -14.63 -32.81
C ILE A 555 -1.39 -16.11 -33.02
N VAL A 556 -2.40 -16.96 -33.20
CA VAL A 556 -2.22 -18.40 -33.46
C VAL A 556 -1.44 -18.66 -34.76
N ASN A 557 -1.71 -17.88 -35.79
CA ASN A 557 -0.97 -18.02 -37.06
C ASN A 557 0.53 -17.68 -36.90
N ARG A 558 0.87 -16.69 -36.07
CA ARG A 558 2.28 -16.39 -35.73
C ARG A 558 2.90 -17.50 -34.87
N LEU A 559 2.15 -18.07 -33.91
CA LEU A 559 2.62 -19.21 -33.11
C LEU A 559 2.87 -20.47 -33.97
N LYS A 560 2.03 -20.72 -34.98
CA LYS A 560 2.23 -21.83 -35.92
C LYS A 560 3.53 -21.73 -36.72
N GLN A 561 3.99 -20.52 -37.04
CA GLN A 561 5.30 -20.31 -37.72
C GLN A 561 6.47 -20.82 -36.86
N ASP A 562 6.29 -20.80 -35.52
CA ASP A 562 7.25 -21.32 -34.56
C ASP A 562 6.92 -22.75 -34.07
N ASN A 563 6.11 -23.51 -34.84
CA ASN A 563 5.64 -24.86 -34.52
C ASN A 563 4.87 -25.00 -33.20
N LEU A 564 4.20 -23.94 -32.77
CA LEU A 564 3.35 -23.94 -31.58
C LEU A 564 1.86 -23.94 -31.99
N SER A 565 1.05 -24.75 -31.29
CA SER A 565 -0.36 -24.93 -31.62
C SER A 565 -1.23 -24.64 -30.39
N THR A 566 -2.28 -23.84 -30.60
CA THR A 566 -3.33 -23.56 -29.59
C THR A 566 -4.60 -23.08 -30.30
N SER A 567 -5.72 -23.00 -29.57
CA SER A 567 -6.96 -22.43 -30.09
C SER A 567 -7.01 -20.91 -29.88
N PRO A 568 -7.61 -20.14 -30.82
CA PRO A 568 -7.66 -18.67 -30.75
C PRO A 568 -8.47 -18.13 -29.56
N ASP A 569 -9.30 -18.95 -28.96
CA ASP A 569 -10.16 -18.61 -27.81
C ASP A 569 -9.58 -19.04 -26.44
N THR A 570 -8.31 -19.48 -26.40
CA THR A 570 -7.66 -19.87 -25.13
C THR A 570 -7.17 -18.64 -24.34
N LYS A 571 -7.13 -18.81 -23.00
CA LYS A 571 -6.63 -17.77 -22.10
C LYS A 571 -5.18 -17.35 -22.41
N ILE A 572 -4.33 -18.29 -22.85
CA ILE A 572 -2.95 -17.96 -23.23
C ILE A 572 -2.88 -16.97 -24.38
N VAL A 573 -3.76 -17.10 -25.37
CA VAL A 573 -3.80 -16.18 -26.53
C VAL A 573 -4.22 -14.78 -26.09
N ALA A 574 -5.19 -14.68 -25.18
CA ALA A 574 -5.62 -13.39 -24.62
C ALA A 574 -4.52 -12.72 -23.80
N ILE A 575 -3.79 -13.47 -22.95
CA ILE A 575 -2.63 -12.96 -22.19
C ILE A 575 -1.54 -12.45 -23.13
N ILE A 576 -1.22 -13.19 -24.19
CA ILE A 576 -0.23 -12.76 -25.20
C ILE A 576 -0.67 -11.44 -25.85
N ALA A 577 -1.95 -11.32 -26.22
CA ALA A 577 -2.49 -10.08 -26.78
C ALA A 577 -2.26 -8.89 -25.84
N TYR A 578 -2.58 -9.05 -24.56
CA TYR A 578 -2.39 -8.02 -23.54
C TYR A 578 -0.92 -7.65 -23.35
N LEU A 579 -0.02 -8.62 -23.16
CA LEU A 579 1.40 -8.37 -22.95
C LEU A 579 2.04 -7.67 -24.16
N GLN A 580 1.62 -8.02 -25.37
CA GLN A 580 2.09 -7.38 -26.61
C GLN A 580 1.54 -5.95 -26.80
N LYS A 581 0.51 -5.56 -26.03
CA LYS A 581 -0.05 -4.20 -26.02
C LYS A 581 0.73 -3.25 -25.12
N LEU A 582 1.35 -3.76 -24.05
CA LEU A 582 2.03 -2.93 -23.05
C LEU A 582 3.15 -2.09 -23.68
N GLY A 583 3.12 -0.79 -23.39
CA GLY A 583 4.10 0.17 -23.92
C GLY A 583 3.79 0.71 -25.32
N LYS A 584 2.60 0.47 -25.85
CA LYS A 584 2.11 1.09 -27.09
C LYS A 584 1.20 2.27 -26.76
N TYR A 585 1.59 3.43 -27.22
CA TYR A 585 0.93 4.71 -26.96
C TYR A 585 0.66 5.45 -28.26
N ASP A 586 -0.37 6.31 -28.23
CA ASP A 586 -0.53 7.35 -29.23
C ASP A 586 0.35 8.54 -28.81
N THR A 587 1.27 8.91 -29.66
CA THR A 587 2.03 10.15 -29.54
C THR A 587 1.26 11.23 -30.31
N PRO A 588 0.69 12.23 -29.65
CA PRO A 588 0.24 13.43 -30.37
C PRO A 588 1.45 14.03 -31.10
N GLU A 589 1.27 14.67 -32.24
CA GLU A 589 2.28 15.22 -33.19
C GLU A 589 3.37 16.15 -32.59
N VAL A 590 3.87 15.85 -31.41
CA VAL A 590 4.94 16.57 -30.70
C VAL A 590 6.32 16.07 -31.09
N GLU A 591 6.42 14.97 -31.86
CA GLU A 591 7.73 14.44 -32.29
C GLU A 591 8.57 15.44 -33.08
N ASP A 592 7.94 16.38 -33.78
CA ASP A 592 8.67 17.39 -34.58
C ASP A 592 9.25 18.54 -33.73
N LYS A 593 8.65 18.87 -32.59
CA LYS A 593 9.17 19.93 -31.71
C LYS A 593 10.32 19.51 -30.82
N LEU A 594 10.45 18.22 -30.51
CA LEU A 594 11.58 17.68 -29.73
C LEU A 594 12.82 17.44 -30.59
N LYS A 595 12.65 17.17 -31.87
CA LYS A 595 13.78 17.05 -32.83
C LYS A 595 14.48 18.39 -33.08
N THR A 596 13.82 19.50 -32.80
CA THR A 596 14.33 20.87 -33.01
C THR A 596 14.79 21.57 -31.73
N SER A 597 14.73 20.93 -30.57
CA SER A 597 15.22 21.50 -29.31
C SER A 597 16.72 21.29 -29.14
N PRO A 598 17.52 22.38 -29.01
CA PRO A 598 18.98 22.26 -28.92
C PRO A 598 19.52 21.80 -27.56
N VAL A 599 18.67 21.37 -26.62
CA VAL A 599 19.03 21.23 -25.20
C VAL A 599 19.09 19.77 -24.69
N LEU A 600 18.87 18.76 -25.53
CA LEU A 600 19.12 17.37 -25.09
C LEU A 600 20.37 16.83 -25.79
N PRO A 601 21.43 16.49 -25.03
CA PRO A 601 22.54 15.74 -25.61
C PRO A 601 22.01 14.40 -26.12
N LYS A 602 22.54 13.94 -27.26
CA LYS A 602 22.29 12.60 -27.85
C LYS A 602 22.80 11.49 -26.92
N LEU A 603 22.13 11.25 -25.82
CA LEU A 603 22.52 10.32 -24.75
C LEU A 603 21.70 9.03 -24.69
N ILE A 604 20.77 8.84 -25.63
CA ILE A 604 20.02 7.59 -25.68
C ILE A 604 20.23 6.99 -27.07
N PRO A 605 21.06 5.96 -27.23
CA PRO A 605 20.99 5.13 -28.41
C PRO A 605 19.60 4.49 -28.44
N GLY A 606 18.90 4.61 -29.56
CA GLY A 606 17.68 3.86 -29.80
C GLY A 606 17.92 2.37 -29.54
N PRO A 607 16.85 1.58 -29.27
CA PRO A 607 16.98 0.16 -28.99
C PRO A 607 17.75 -0.50 -30.13
N GLY A 608 19.01 -0.85 -29.85
CA GLY A 608 19.87 -1.54 -30.80
C GLY A 608 19.23 -2.86 -31.15
N ASN A 609 19.03 -3.07 -32.45
CA ASN A 609 18.64 -4.35 -33.00
C ASN A 609 19.65 -5.40 -32.52
N PRO A 610 19.28 -6.40 -31.70
CA PRO A 610 20.21 -7.38 -31.15
C PRO A 610 20.85 -8.31 -32.20
N ASP A 611 20.39 -8.27 -33.45
CA ASP A 611 20.88 -9.14 -34.51
C ASP A 611 22.13 -8.63 -35.29
N LYS A 612 22.63 -7.44 -34.99
CA LYS A 612 23.82 -6.91 -35.70
C LYS A 612 25.16 -7.30 -35.09
N ASN A 613 25.23 -7.98 -33.97
CA ASN A 613 26.50 -8.38 -33.34
C ASN A 613 26.80 -9.89 -33.41
N ARG A 614 26.19 -10.63 -34.32
CA ARG A 614 26.50 -12.07 -34.52
C ARG A 614 27.28 -12.40 -35.83
N SER A 615 27.85 -11.42 -36.49
CA SER A 615 28.71 -11.70 -37.62
C SER A 615 30.06 -10.98 -37.45
N GLY A 616 31.02 -11.65 -36.87
CA GLY A 616 32.40 -11.16 -36.85
C GLY A 616 33.23 -11.75 -35.73
N GLY A 617 33.99 -12.81 -36.04
CA GLY A 617 35.08 -13.20 -35.18
C GLY A 617 35.32 -14.72 -35.08
N ALA A 618 35.65 -15.36 -36.19
CA ALA A 618 36.57 -16.49 -36.15
C ALA A 618 37.94 -15.92 -36.57
N GLU A 619 38.82 -15.78 -35.58
CA GLU A 619 40.26 -16.06 -35.62
C GLU A 619 40.82 -15.90 -34.20
#